data_49fe67dd06e69ca1de3968ddd5b5746f
#
_entry.id   49fe67dd06e69ca1de3968ddd5b5746f
#
_cell.length_a   1.000
_cell.length_b   1.000
_cell.length_c   1.000
_cell.angle_alpha   90.00
_cell.angle_beta   90.00
_cell.angle_gamma   90.00
#
_symmetry.space_group_name_H-M   'P 1'
#
loop_
_entity.id
_entity.type
_entity.pdbx_description
1 polymer ?
#
loop_
_entity_poly.entity_id
_entity_poly.type
_entity_poly.pdbx_seq_one_letter_code
_entity_poly.pdbx_strand_id
1 'polypeptide(L)'
;HKIEEHLIRLITRIMFVWFIKQKKLVPDNLFEIDFLKSILKDFDPQSRIVGNYYNAILQNLFFATLNKEIGKRDFAYDEDDRNMRKEHYGIKTLYRYKEMFSISDNEIVKLFQSVPFLNGGLFECLDKEKDADTDLIIYYDGFSRNKDFFPNTQTYKCRAFIPNQLFFDEQKGLIPLL
;
A
#
# COMPACT_ATOMS: atom_id res chain seq x y z
N HIS A 1 3.97 -16.45 14.62
CA HIS A 1 2.59 -16.00 14.83
C HIS A 1 2.26 -14.68 14.12
N LYS A 2 3.06 -13.59 14.29
CA LYS A 2 2.72 -12.30 13.67
C LYS A 2 2.69 -12.31 12.13
N ILE A 3 3.61 -13.02 11.47
CA ILE A 3 3.68 -13.04 10.01
C ILE A 3 2.49 -13.78 9.40
N GLU A 4 2.01 -14.83 10.06
CA GLU A 4 0.82 -15.58 9.65
C GLU A 4 -0.44 -14.72 9.70
N GLU A 5 -0.61 -13.92 10.75
CA GLU A 5 -1.73 -12.99 10.87
C GLU A 5 -1.69 -11.93 9.75
N HIS A 6 -0.51 -11.39 9.43
CA HIS A 6 -0.35 -10.43 8.34
C HIS A 6 -0.68 -11.04 6.98
N LEU A 7 -0.28 -12.30 6.75
CA LEU A 7 -0.60 -13.02 5.52
C LEU A 7 -2.10 -13.28 5.39
N ILE A 8 -2.77 -13.71 6.46
CA ILE A 8 -4.22 -13.93 6.47
C ILE A 8 -4.95 -12.61 6.14
N ARG A 9 -4.56 -11.50 6.79
CA ARG A 9 -5.14 -10.18 6.51
C ARG A 9 -4.91 -9.75 5.06
N LEU A 10 -3.71 -9.98 4.52
CA LEU A 10 -3.38 -9.65 3.14
C LEU A 10 -4.26 -10.42 2.17
N ILE A 11 -4.34 -11.75 2.32
CA ILE A 11 -5.14 -12.61 1.45
C ILE A 11 -6.61 -12.21 1.54
N THR A 12 -7.14 -11.99 2.73
CA THR A 12 -8.53 -11.57 2.94
C THR A 12 -8.83 -10.24 2.24
N ARG A 13 -7.91 -9.25 2.34
CA ARG A 13 -8.05 -7.95 1.65
C ARG A 13 -8.02 -8.11 0.14
N ILE A 14 -7.12 -8.93 -0.40
CA ILE A 14 -7.02 -9.18 -1.84
C ILE A 14 -8.29 -9.85 -2.36
N MET A 15 -8.78 -10.87 -1.68
CA MET A 15 -10.02 -11.56 -2.07
C MET A 15 -11.22 -10.60 -2.06
N PHE A 16 -11.31 -9.76 -1.07
CA PHE A 16 -12.39 -8.76 -0.99
C PHE A 16 -12.26 -7.70 -2.11
N VAL A 17 -11.06 -7.19 -2.34
CA VAL A 17 -10.80 -6.24 -3.44
C VAL A 17 -11.13 -6.87 -4.78
N TRP A 18 -10.77 -8.13 -4.98
CA TRP A 18 -11.13 -8.87 -6.19
C TRP A 18 -12.65 -8.96 -6.36
N PHE A 19 -13.37 -9.28 -5.29
CA PHE A 19 -14.83 -9.33 -5.30
C PHE A 19 -15.45 -7.98 -5.71
N ILE A 20 -15.03 -6.88 -5.09
CA ILE A 20 -15.57 -5.55 -5.44
C ILE A 20 -15.11 -5.06 -6.82
N LYS A 21 -13.94 -5.51 -7.30
CA LYS A 21 -13.51 -5.31 -8.69
C LYS A 21 -14.50 -5.96 -9.67
N GLN A 22 -14.96 -7.18 -9.39
CA GLN A 22 -16.01 -7.82 -10.21
C GLN A 22 -17.32 -7.01 -10.23
N LYS A 23 -17.57 -6.23 -9.22
CA LYS A 23 -18.69 -5.26 -9.15
C LYS A 23 -18.39 -3.90 -9.80
N LYS A 24 -17.23 -3.78 -10.47
CA LYS A 24 -16.76 -2.53 -11.10
C LYS A 24 -16.56 -1.36 -10.14
N LEU A 25 -16.33 -1.65 -8.86
CA LEU A 25 -16.04 -0.65 -7.83
C LEU A 25 -14.53 -0.35 -7.71
N VAL A 26 -13.67 -1.21 -8.25
CA VAL A 26 -12.23 -1.00 -8.38
C VAL A 26 -11.87 -1.14 -9.85
N PRO A 27 -11.08 -0.22 -10.42
CA PRO A 27 -10.68 -0.27 -11.83
C PRO A 27 -9.92 -1.56 -12.17
N ASP A 28 -10.30 -2.20 -13.28
CA ASP A 28 -9.66 -3.43 -13.75
C ASP A 28 -8.17 -3.22 -14.07
N ASN A 29 -7.80 -2.06 -14.59
CA ASN A 29 -6.44 -1.73 -15.00
C ASN A 29 -5.41 -1.76 -13.85
N LEU A 30 -5.83 -1.62 -12.59
CA LEU A 30 -4.95 -1.77 -11.41
C LEU A 30 -4.42 -3.21 -11.24
N PHE A 31 -4.90 -4.16 -12.03
CA PHE A 31 -4.48 -5.57 -12.05
C PHE A 31 -3.88 -5.97 -13.40
N GLU A 32 -3.72 -5.02 -14.33
CA GLU A 32 -3.24 -5.28 -15.69
C GLU A 32 -1.77 -4.90 -15.85
N ILE A 33 -0.94 -5.84 -16.27
CA ILE A 33 0.51 -5.69 -16.38
C ILE A 33 0.90 -4.50 -17.25
N ASP A 34 0.29 -4.37 -18.43
CA ASP A 34 0.65 -3.31 -19.40
C ASP A 34 0.32 -1.91 -18.84
N PHE A 35 -0.81 -1.78 -18.18
CA PHE A 35 -1.15 -0.53 -17.49
C PHE A 35 -0.19 -0.22 -16.35
N LEU A 36 0.14 -1.20 -15.51
CA LEU A 36 1.07 -1.03 -14.41
C LEU A 36 2.47 -0.65 -14.89
N LYS A 37 2.95 -1.22 -15.99
CA LYS A 37 4.20 -0.79 -16.65
C LYS A 37 4.18 0.67 -17.08
N SER A 38 3.02 1.19 -17.46
CA SER A 38 2.90 2.59 -17.89
C SER A 38 2.92 3.60 -16.76
N ILE A 39 2.58 3.20 -15.53
CA ILE A 39 2.43 4.11 -14.39
C ILE A 39 3.44 3.90 -13.27
N LEU A 40 4.12 2.75 -13.20
CA LEU A 40 5.11 2.44 -12.18
C LEU A 40 6.52 2.43 -12.76
N LYS A 41 7.45 3.05 -12.05
CA LYS A 41 8.88 2.98 -12.38
C LYS A 41 9.42 1.59 -12.09
N ASP A 42 10.25 1.08 -13.01
CA ASP A 42 10.94 -0.20 -12.85
C ASP A 42 10.02 -1.38 -12.49
N PHE A 43 8.77 -1.34 -12.97
CA PHE A 43 7.83 -2.43 -12.74
C PHE A 43 8.18 -3.63 -13.60
N ASP A 44 8.53 -4.72 -12.94
CA ASP A 44 8.71 -6.04 -13.54
C ASP A 44 7.79 -7.03 -12.82
N PRO A 45 6.76 -7.60 -13.52
CA PRO A 45 5.81 -8.52 -12.92
C PRO A 45 6.43 -9.83 -12.43
N GLN A 46 7.58 -10.23 -13.00
CA GLN A 46 8.27 -11.47 -12.64
C GLN A 46 9.41 -11.24 -11.62
N SER A 47 9.60 -10.02 -11.17
CA SER A 47 10.68 -9.69 -10.25
C SER A 47 10.48 -10.31 -8.88
N ARG A 48 11.56 -10.92 -8.36
CA ARG A 48 11.68 -11.41 -6.98
C ARG A 48 12.27 -10.38 -6.03
N ILE A 49 12.78 -9.28 -6.57
CA ILE A 49 13.51 -8.24 -5.81
C ILE A 49 12.85 -6.86 -5.87
N VAL A 50 11.84 -6.69 -6.71
CA VAL A 50 11.03 -5.46 -6.80
C VAL A 50 9.62 -5.77 -6.29
N GLY A 51 9.09 -4.94 -5.41
CA GLY A 51 7.79 -5.09 -4.76
C GLY A 51 6.93 -3.83 -4.84
N ASN A 52 7.12 -3.01 -5.87
CA ASN A 52 6.39 -1.74 -6.02
C ASN A 52 4.89 -1.91 -6.28
N TYR A 53 4.42 -3.05 -6.76
CA TYR A 53 2.98 -3.30 -6.88
C TYR A 53 2.28 -3.31 -5.53
N TYR A 54 2.80 -4.06 -4.56
CA TYR A 54 2.22 -4.05 -3.23
C TYR A 54 2.25 -2.66 -2.60
N ASN A 55 3.40 -2.02 -2.56
CA ASN A 55 3.57 -0.73 -1.91
C ASN A 55 2.79 0.39 -2.60
N ALA A 56 2.99 0.57 -3.91
CA ALA A 56 2.42 1.69 -4.64
C ALA A 56 0.93 1.51 -4.96
N ILE A 57 0.49 0.29 -5.26
CA ILE A 57 -0.89 0.02 -5.67
C ILE A 57 -1.73 -0.52 -4.50
N LEU A 58 -1.41 -1.71 -3.98
CA LEU A 58 -2.29 -2.37 -3.01
C LEU A 58 -2.33 -1.67 -1.66
N GLN A 59 -1.20 -1.22 -1.14
CA GLN A 59 -1.16 -0.52 0.13
C GLN A 59 -1.91 0.81 0.08
N ASN A 60 -1.72 1.58 -1.00
CA ASN A 60 -2.48 2.80 -1.23
C ASN A 60 -3.98 2.54 -1.43
N LEU A 61 -4.33 1.46 -2.13
CA LEU A 61 -5.72 1.05 -2.29
C LEU A 61 -6.37 0.69 -0.95
N PHE A 62 -5.69 -0.11 -0.12
CA PHE A 62 -6.25 -0.56 1.16
C PHE A 62 -6.41 0.58 2.15
N PHE A 63 -5.33 1.30 2.45
CA PHE A 63 -5.29 2.21 3.59
C PHE A 63 -5.63 3.66 3.25
N ALA A 64 -5.26 4.12 2.07
CA ALA A 64 -5.46 5.51 1.66
C ALA A 64 -6.70 5.73 0.78
N THR A 65 -7.31 4.66 0.28
CA THR A 65 -8.47 4.71 -0.62
C THR A 65 -9.70 4.09 0.01
N LEU A 66 -9.72 2.77 0.18
CA LEU A 66 -10.87 2.05 0.74
C LEU A 66 -11.16 2.43 2.20
N ASN A 67 -10.14 2.84 2.95
CA ASN A 67 -10.24 3.29 4.35
C ASN A 67 -10.30 4.82 4.49
N LYS A 68 -10.53 5.55 3.41
CA LYS A 68 -10.58 7.02 3.44
C LYS A 68 -11.74 7.56 2.60
N GLU A 69 -12.47 8.49 3.17
CA GLU A 69 -13.58 9.17 2.48
C GLU A 69 -13.11 9.87 1.20
N ILE A 70 -13.94 9.79 0.16
CA ILE A 70 -13.75 10.55 -1.09
C ILE A 70 -13.73 12.05 -0.76
N GLY A 71 -12.80 12.78 -1.35
CA GLY A 71 -12.61 14.22 -1.09
C GLY A 71 -11.70 14.55 0.10
N LYS A 72 -11.33 13.56 0.92
CA LYS A 72 -10.35 13.72 2.01
C LYS A 72 -9.05 12.95 1.74
N ARG A 73 -8.89 12.41 0.54
CA ARG A 73 -7.72 11.62 0.13
C ARG A 73 -6.58 12.53 -0.26
N ASP A 74 -5.41 12.30 0.33
CA ASP A 74 -4.23 13.16 0.15
C ASP A 74 -2.93 12.36 0.34
N PHE A 75 -1.81 12.95 -0.02
CA PHE A 75 -0.47 12.39 0.17
C PHE A 75 0.12 12.71 1.54
N ALA A 76 0.97 11.79 2.03
CA ALA A 76 1.91 12.13 3.08
C ALA A 76 2.92 13.17 2.56
N TYR A 77 3.38 14.07 3.43
CA TYR A 77 4.46 15.00 3.09
C TYR A 77 5.75 14.27 2.76
N ASP A 78 6.59 14.89 1.95
CA ASP A 78 7.93 14.40 1.66
C ASP A 78 8.81 14.39 2.91
N GLU A 79 9.75 13.43 2.97
CA GLU A 79 10.68 13.25 4.10
C GLU A 79 11.58 14.47 4.34
N ASP A 80 11.80 15.29 3.32
CA ASP A 80 12.63 16.52 3.38
C ASP A 80 11.91 17.73 3.98
N ASP A 81 10.61 17.64 4.22
CA ASP A 81 9.88 18.72 4.89
C ASP A 81 10.14 18.66 6.40
N ARG A 82 11.01 19.56 6.88
CA ARG A 82 11.35 19.70 8.31
C ARG A 82 10.15 20.01 9.21
N ASN A 83 9.03 20.34 8.64
CA ASN A 83 7.75 20.57 9.30
C ASN A 83 6.80 19.38 9.20
N MET A 84 7.30 18.18 8.81
CA MET A 84 6.48 16.99 8.70
C MET A 84 5.68 16.78 9.98
N ARG A 85 4.36 16.83 9.85
CA ARG A 85 3.47 16.61 10.99
C ARG A 85 3.59 15.17 11.47
N LYS A 86 3.65 14.99 12.78
CA LYS A 86 3.72 13.66 13.42
C LYS A 86 2.62 12.69 12.95
N GLU A 87 1.47 13.22 12.55
CA GLU A 87 0.35 12.47 11.98
C GLU A 87 0.65 11.81 10.62
N HIS A 88 1.72 12.24 9.93
CA HIS A 88 2.16 11.67 8.66
C HIS A 88 3.11 10.47 8.83
N TYR A 89 3.55 10.17 10.05
CA TYR A 89 4.34 8.97 10.31
C TYR A 89 3.50 7.69 10.21
N GLY A 90 4.13 6.67 9.68
CA GLY A 90 3.52 5.36 9.55
C GLY A 90 2.44 5.25 8.48
N ILE A 91 1.81 4.08 8.40
CA ILE A 91 0.71 3.81 7.48
C ILE A 91 -0.60 4.21 8.14
N LYS A 92 -1.11 5.32 7.66
CA LYS A 92 -2.45 5.80 7.96
C LYS A 92 -3.26 5.86 6.66
N THR A 93 -4.17 6.78 6.61
CA THR A 93 -5.07 7.04 5.50
C THR A 93 -4.50 8.03 4.48
N LEU A 94 -3.19 8.03 4.25
CA LEU A 94 -2.50 8.90 3.30
C LEU A 94 -1.81 8.10 2.21
N TYR A 95 -1.83 8.62 0.97
CA TYR A 95 -1.07 8.06 -0.13
C TYR A 95 0.43 8.18 0.13
N ARG A 96 1.17 7.14 -0.28
CA ARG A 96 2.62 7.02 -0.12
C ARG A 96 3.27 6.52 -1.39
N TYR A 97 4.60 6.52 -1.39
CA TYR A 97 5.40 5.93 -2.47
C TYR A 97 5.23 6.62 -3.82
N LYS A 98 5.01 7.94 -3.84
CA LYS A 98 4.91 8.69 -5.09
C LYS A 98 6.17 8.58 -5.96
N GLU A 99 7.33 8.35 -5.35
CA GLU A 99 8.60 8.11 -6.04
C GLU A 99 8.61 6.83 -6.89
N MET A 100 7.72 5.88 -6.61
CA MET A 100 7.55 4.65 -7.39
C MET A 100 6.71 4.84 -8.64
N PHE A 101 6.01 5.95 -8.77
CA PHE A 101 5.18 6.26 -9.93
C PHE A 101 5.94 7.07 -10.97
N SER A 102 5.61 6.84 -12.26
CA SER A 102 6.06 7.64 -13.41
C SER A 102 5.08 8.76 -13.77
N ILE A 103 3.98 8.88 -13.06
CA ILE A 103 2.91 9.85 -13.25
C ILE A 103 2.87 10.85 -12.09
N SER A 104 2.18 11.97 -12.27
CA SER A 104 2.07 13.03 -11.26
C SER A 104 1.15 12.66 -10.10
N ASP A 105 1.30 13.37 -8.97
CA ASP A 105 0.47 13.20 -7.78
C ASP A 105 -1.03 13.29 -8.10
N ASN A 106 -1.42 14.25 -8.95
CA ASN A 106 -2.81 14.40 -9.37
C ASN A 106 -3.32 13.22 -10.19
N GLU A 107 -2.47 12.63 -11.03
CA GLU A 107 -2.82 11.43 -11.81
C GLU A 107 -2.94 10.22 -10.90
N ILE A 108 -2.08 10.09 -9.87
CA ILE A 108 -2.19 9.01 -8.88
C ILE A 108 -3.53 9.11 -8.14
N VAL A 109 -3.93 10.31 -7.68
CA VAL A 109 -5.24 10.50 -7.02
C VAL A 109 -6.38 10.10 -7.93
N LYS A 110 -6.30 10.44 -9.22
CA LYS A 110 -7.32 10.06 -10.22
C LYS A 110 -7.44 8.56 -10.43
N LEU A 111 -6.35 7.79 -10.31
CA LEU A 111 -6.40 6.32 -10.41
C LEU A 111 -7.39 5.70 -9.43
N PHE A 112 -7.46 6.26 -8.22
CA PHE A 112 -8.26 5.74 -7.12
C PHE A 112 -9.58 6.50 -6.92
N GLN A 113 -9.84 7.53 -7.71
CA GLN A 113 -10.94 8.46 -7.48
C GLN A 113 -12.33 7.79 -7.47
N SER A 114 -12.55 6.80 -8.33
CA SER A 114 -13.83 6.09 -8.46
C SER A 114 -14.04 5.00 -7.39
N VAL A 115 -12.99 4.65 -6.64
CA VAL A 115 -13.06 3.59 -5.64
C VAL A 115 -13.83 4.10 -4.41
N PRO A 116 -14.83 3.37 -3.92
CA PRO A 116 -15.64 3.82 -2.77
C PRO A 116 -14.85 3.81 -1.47
N PHE A 117 -15.34 4.58 -0.50
CA PHE A 117 -14.96 4.43 0.90
C PHE A 117 -15.78 3.30 1.53
N LEU A 118 -15.10 2.36 2.16
CA LEU A 118 -15.71 1.24 2.85
C LEU A 118 -15.41 1.37 4.35
N ASN A 119 -16.38 1.85 5.08
CA ASN A 119 -16.28 1.98 6.54
C ASN A 119 -16.40 0.61 7.20
N GLY A 120 -15.27 -0.01 7.48
CA GLY A 120 -15.24 -1.31 8.16
C GLY A 120 -13.79 -1.76 8.41
N GLY A 121 -13.51 -2.35 9.55
CA GLY A 121 -12.17 -2.64 10.06
C GLY A 121 -11.23 -3.48 9.16
N LEU A 122 -11.73 -4.02 8.04
CA LEU A 122 -10.91 -4.83 7.12
C LEU A 122 -9.73 -4.07 6.54
N PHE A 123 -9.93 -2.78 6.19
CA PHE A 123 -8.90 -1.92 5.58
C PHE A 123 -8.26 -0.96 6.58
N GLU A 124 -8.51 -1.11 7.86
CA GLU A 124 -7.81 -0.40 8.90
C GLU A 124 -6.41 -0.95 9.11
N CYS A 125 -5.44 -0.06 9.34
CA CYS A 125 -4.11 -0.47 9.76
C CYS A 125 -4.15 -0.75 11.26
N LEU A 126 -4.25 -2.01 11.63
CA LEU A 126 -4.47 -2.45 13.02
C LEU A 126 -3.17 -2.57 13.82
N ASP A 127 -2.04 -2.72 13.14
CA ASP A 127 -0.76 -2.84 13.81
C ASP A 127 -0.24 -1.46 14.20
N LYS A 128 0.15 -1.34 15.46
CA LYS A 128 0.68 -0.09 15.99
C LYS A 128 1.81 -0.36 16.97
N GLU A 129 2.75 0.54 17.02
CA GLU A 129 3.88 0.52 17.95
C GLU A 129 4.08 1.92 18.52
N LYS A 130 4.42 1.99 19.80
CA LYS A 130 4.79 3.26 20.42
C LYS A 130 6.27 3.47 20.20
N ASP A 131 6.61 4.59 19.59
CA ASP A 131 7.99 5.02 19.41
C ASP A 131 8.54 5.47 20.77
N ALA A 132 9.69 4.90 21.17
CA ALA A 132 10.28 5.14 22.47
C ALA A 132 10.85 6.58 22.62
N ASP A 133 11.29 7.18 21.52
CA ASP A 133 11.95 8.48 21.53
C ASP A 133 10.96 9.64 21.41
N THR A 134 9.87 9.44 20.67
CA THR A 134 8.90 10.50 20.36
C THR A 134 7.57 10.36 21.07
N ASP A 135 7.36 9.26 21.78
CA ASP A 135 6.09 8.91 22.46
C ASP A 135 4.87 8.78 21.50
N LEU A 136 5.14 8.70 20.20
CA LEU A 136 4.12 8.62 19.17
C LEU A 136 3.66 7.20 18.94
N ILE A 137 2.39 7.05 18.61
CA ILE A 137 1.84 5.79 18.09
C ILE A 137 2.00 5.78 16.57
N ILE A 138 2.78 4.83 16.08
CA ILE A 138 3.02 4.63 14.64
C ILE A 138 2.25 3.42 14.19
N TYR A 139 1.47 3.62 13.14
CA TYR A 139 0.72 2.55 12.48
C TYR A 139 1.55 1.97 11.33
N TYR A 140 1.58 0.65 11.21
CA TYR A 140 2.31 -0.04 10.17
C TYR A 140 1.59 -1.32 9.74
N ASP A 141 1.91 -1.83 8.57
CA ASP A 141 1.55 -3.19 8.21
C ASP A 141 2.79 -4.10 8.19
N GLY A 142 2.59 -5.42 8.21
CA GLY A 142 3.69 -6.39 8.26
C GLY A 142 4.59 -6.41 7.02
N PHE A 143 4.22 -5.70 5.96
CA PHE A 143 4.88 -5.72 4.65
C PHE A 143 5.40 -4.34 4.21
N SER A 144 5.41 -3.38 5.12
CA SER A 144 5.97 -2.06 4.85
C SER A 144 7.49 -2.07 4.91
N ARG A 145 8.13 -1.20 4.11
CA ARG A 145 9.58 -1.00 4.22
C ARG A 145 9.89 -0.23 5.50
N ASN A 146 10.94 -0.63 6.19
CA ASN A 146 11.35 -0.01 7.45
C ASN A 146 11.66 1.48 7.32
N LYS A 147 12.39 1.86 6.26
CA LYS A 147 12.77 3.25 6.01
C LYS A 147 11.59 4.20 5.83
N ASP A 148 10.41 3.67 5.53
CA ASP A 148 9.21 4.46 5.33
C ASP A 148 8.62 4.99 6.65
N PHE A 149 9.11 4.50 7.79
CA PHE A 149 8.60 4.85 9.12
C PHE A 149 9.63 5.52 10.02
N PHE A 150 10.88 5.07 9.94
CA PHE A 150 11.94 5.48 10.85
C PHE A 150 13.25 5.71 10.09
N PRO A 151 13.33 6.75 9.27
CA PRO A 151 14.53 6.99 8.45
C PRO A 151 15.80 7.17 9.28
N ASN A 152 15.69 7.57 10.55
CA ASN A 152 16.81 7.93 11.41
C ASN A 152 16.93 7.12 12.70
N THR A 153 16.14 6.06 12.90
CA THR A 153 16.18 5.26 14.12
C THR A 153 16.77 3.87 13.90
N GLN A 154 17.46 3.33 14.91
CA GLN A 154 18.02 1.97 14.87
C GLN A 154 16.97 0.88 15.17
N THR A 155 15.74 1.23 15.46
CA THR A 155 14.66 0.30 15.79
C THR A 155 14.01 -0.35 14.57
N TYR A 156 14.81 -0.67 13.55
CA TYR A 156 14.35 -1.41 12.38
C TYR A 156 13.95 -2.84 12.75
N LYS A 157 12.67 -3.09 12.87
CA LYS A 157 12.19 -4.46 12.76
C LYS A 157 12.08 -4.80 11.28
N CYS A 158 12.72 -5.90 10.88
CA CYS A 158 12.57 -6.40 9.51
C CYS A 158 11.12 -6.71 9.23
N ARG A 159 10.58 -6.07 8.19
CA ARG A 159 9.26 -6.38 7.65
C ARG A 159 9.41 -7.37 6.51
N ALA A 160 8.42 -8.23 6.34
CA ALA A 160 8.43 -9.14 5.21
C ALA A 160 8.27 -8.37 3.91
N PHE A 161 9.14 -8.66 2.95
CA PHE A 161 9.08 -8.08 1.61
C PHE A 161 8.15 -8.89 0.72
N ILE A 162 7.30 -8.22 -0.07
CA ILE A 162 6.42 -8.87 -1.04
C ILE A 162 6.88 -8.51 -2.45
N PRO A 163 7.48 -9.46 -3.18
CA PRO A 163 7.90 -9.24 -4.57
C PRO A 163 6.70 -9.21 -5.52
N ASN A 164 6.85 -8.52 -6.65
CA ASN A 164 5.82 -8.48 -7.70
C ASN A 164 5.45 -9.87 -8.21
N GLN A 165 6.42 -10.79 -8.29
CA GLN A 165 6.17 -12.16 -8.75
C GLN A 165 5.07 -12.87 -7.95
N LEU A 166 4.92 -12.57 -6.66
CA LEU A 166 3.87 -13.18 -5.85
C LEU A 166 2.47 -12.93 -6.43
N PHE A 167 2.28 -11.79 -7.09
CA PHE A 167 1.00 -11.41 -7.68
C PHE A 167 0.85 -11.86 -9.14
N PHE A 168 1.93 -11.84 -9.91
CA PHE A 168 1.88 -11.94 -11.38
C PHE A 168 2.56 -13.17 -11.97
N ASP A 169 3.07 -14.09 -11.16
CA ASP A 169 3.55 -15.37 -11.70
C ASP A 169 2.43 -16.07 -12.48
N GLU A 170 2.71 -16.50 -13.71
CA GLU A 170 1.70 -17.04 -14.62
C GLU A 170 1.01 -18.31 -14.10
N GLN A 171 1.72 -19.09 -13.27
CA GLN A 171 1.22 -20.36 -12.76
C GLN A 171 0.76 -20.31 -11.31
N LYS A 172 1.38 -19.46 -10.50
CA LYS A 172 1.23 -19.46 -9.04
C LYS A 172 0.94 -18.08 -8.45
N GLY A 173 0.88 -17.03 -9.29
CA GLY A 173 0.60 -15.68 -8.84
C GLY A 173 -0.82 -15.53 -8.30
N LEU A 174 -1.01 -14.68 -7.32
CA LEU A 174 -2.33 -14.46 -6.71
C LEU A 174 -3.35 -13.92 -7.72
N ILE A 175 -2.93 -13.04 -8.64
CA ILE A 175 -3.85 -12.46 -9.64
C ILE A 175 -4.35 -13.52 -10.65
N PRO A 176 -3.50 -14.35 -11.29
CA PRO A 176 -3.97 -15.38 -12.19
C PRO A 176 -4.82 -16.48 -11.52
N LEU A 177 -4.66 -16.68 -10.21
CA LEU A 177 -5.43 -17.68 -9.47
C LEU A 177 -6.84 -17.22 -9.07
N LEU A 178 -7.11 -15.92 -9.11
CA LEU A 178 -8.41 -15.33 -8.82
C LEU A 178 -9.28 -15.19 -10.08
#